data_88ea5e163b0856ffc5c1d3bc37b674a3
#
_entry.id   88ea5e163b0856ffc5c1d3bc37b674a3
#
_cell.length_a   1.000
_cell.length_b   1.000
_cell.length_c   1.000
_cell.angle_alpha   90.00
_cell.angle_beta   90.00
_cell.angle_gamma   90.00
#
_symmetry.space_group_name_H-M   'P 1'
#
loop_
_entity.id
_entity.type
_entity.pdbx_description
1 polymer ?
#
loop_
_entity_poly.entity_id
_entity_poly.type
_entity_poly.pdbx_seq_one_letter_code
_entity_poly.pdbx_strand_id
1 'polypeptide(L)'
;NLSVSLAKMGFKVGLLDADIYGPSIPIMFDVVEERPKSIVIKGKSKMVPVENYGVKILSIGFFTKPDQAVIWRGPMASKALNQMIFDANWGELDFLLIDLPPGTGDIHLSILQALPITGSVIVSTPQNVALADAKKGVAMFKQDLINIPVLGIIENMSYFTPEELPKNKYYLFGKDGAKNLAVDLQVPFLGCIPLVQSVREAGDFGRPVAMQEDTIISNELKKITQNVVSEVIKRNKDLPDSEAIKMTTMAGCSAVN
;
A
#
# COMPACT_ATOMS: atom_id res chain seq x y z
N ASN A 1 2.80 -7.80 -3.40
CA ASN A 1 3.41 -8.09 -4.71
C ASN A 1 4.26 -6.93 -5.24
N LEU A 2 3.83 -5.65 -5.06
CA LEU A 2 4.62 -4.49 -5.46
C LEU A 2 5.93 -4.39 -4.67
N SER A 3 5.89 -4.59 -3.34
CA SER A 3 7.09 -4.58 -2.49
C SER A 3 8.08 -5.67 -2.86
N VAL A 4 7.59 -6.90 -3.12
CA VAL A 4 8.42 -8.01 -3.57
C VAL A 4 9.02 -7.75 -4.95
N SER A 5 8.25 -7.16 -5.88
CA SER A 5 8.76 -6.78 -7.19
C SER A 5 9.88 -5.73 -7.11
N LEU A 6 9.76 -4.74 -6.22
CA LEU A 6 10.81 -3.76 -5.95
C LEU A 6 12.07 -4.44 -5.37
N ALA A 7 11.91 -5.35 -4.40
CA ALA A 7 13.03 -6.10 -3.84
C ALA A 7 13.75 -6.96 -4.90
N LYS A 8 13.00 -7.61 -5.82
CA LYS A 8 13.57 -8.33 -6.97
C LYS A 8 14.33 -7.41 -7.96
N MET A 9 13.99 -6.14 -8.01
CA MET A 9 14.74 -5.13 -8.80
C MET A 9 16.02 -4.66 -8.09
N GLY A 10 16.31 -5.15 -6.87
CA GLY A 10 17.50 -4.83 -6.10
C GLY A 10 17.35 -3.68 -5.10
N PHE A 11 16.16 -3.14 -4.92
CA PHE A 11 15.91 -2.08 -3.94
C PHE A 11 15.80 -2.65 -2.52
N LYS A 12 16.24 -1.88 -1.52
CA LYS A 12 16.00 -2.14 -0.10
C LYS A 12 14.58 -1.68 0.25
N VAL A 13 13.70 -2.62 0.56
CA VAL A 13 12.27 -2.37 0.68
C VAL A 13 11.75 -2.66 2.09
N GLY A 14 11.01 -1.71 2.64
CA GLY A 14 10.16 -1.89 3.81
C GLY A 14 8.68 -1.91 3.41
N LEU A 15 7.87 -2.66 4.15
CA LEU A 15 6.42 -2.71 4.04
C LEU A 15 5.80 -2.56 5.43
N LEU A 16 5.06 -1.48 5.61
CA LEU A 16 4.27 -1.22 6.81
C LEU A 16 2.80 -1.52 6.49
N ASP A 17 2.26 -2.56 7.14
CA ASP A 17 0.83 -2.87 7.11
C ASP A 17 0.11 -2.01 8.15
N ALA A 18 -0.61 -1.01 7.66
CA ALA A 18 -1.36 -0.06 8.46
C ALA A 18 -2.86 -0.37 8.48
N ASP A 19 -3.31 -1.47 7.87
CA ASP A 19 -4.69 -1.92 7.98
C ASP A 19 -4.94 -2.63 9.32
N ILE A 20 -5.29 -1.80 10.30
CA ILE A 20 -5.50 -2.24 11.69
C ILE A 20 -6.72 -3.15 11.82
N TYR A 21 -7.68 -3.03 10.92
CA TYR A 21 -8.94 -3.76 10.99
C TYR A 21 -8.87 -5.13 10.33
N GLY A 22 -7.96 -5.31 9.36
CA GLY A 22 -7.80 -6.57 8.64
C GLY A 22 -6.37 -6.79 8.17
N PRO A 23 -5.38 -6.89 9.10
CA PRO A 23 -3.97 -7.01 8.74
C PRO A 23 -3.71 -8.33 8.01
N SER A 24 -3.60 -8.28 6.69
CA SER A 24 -3.45 -9.45 5.81
C SER A 24 -2.01 -9.73 5.39
N ILE A 25 -1.12 -8.78 5.55
CA ILE A 25 0.28 -8.90 5.09
C ILE A 25 1.02 -10.08 5.71
N PRO A 26 0.89 -10.42 7.02
CA PRO A 26 1.55 -11.60 7.57
C PRO A 26 1.15 -12.91 6.89
N ILE A 27 -0.12 -13.05 6.48
CA ILE A 27 -0.61 -14.22 5.73
C ILE A 27 0.02 -14.23 4.33
N MET A 28 -0.05 -13.11 3.63
CA MET A 28 0.44 -12.98 2.24
C MET A 28 1.95 -13.17 2.12
N PHE A 29 2.69 -13.08 3.22
CA PHE A 29 4.14 -13.27 3.27
C PHE A 29 4.58 -14.55 3.99
N ASP A 30 3.65 -15.44 4.38
CA ASP A 30 3.96 -16.65 5.14
C ASP A 30 4.78 -16.38 6.41
N VAL A 31 4.39 -15.36 7.18
CA VAL A 31 5.08 -14.95 8.41
C VAL A 31 4.11 -14.76 9.60
N VAL A 32 2.98 -15.46 9.60
CA VAL A 32 1.94 -15.34 10.64
C VAL A 32 2.48 -15.69 12.02
N GLU A 33 3.35 -16.71 12.10
CA GLU A 33 3.96 -17.18 13.36
C GLU A 33 5.18 -16.35 13.78
N GLU A 34 5.70 -15.50 12.90
CA GLU A 34 6.86 -14.66 13.19
C GLU A 34 6.47 -13.49 14.09
N ARG A 35 7.44 -13.01 14.85
CA ARG A 35 7.27 -11.83 15.72
C ARG A 35 8.50 -10.91 15.59
N PRO A 36 8.28 -9.60 15.51
CA PRO A 36 9.38 -8.62 15.52
C PRO A 36 10.22 -8.78 16.80
N LYS A 37 11.52 -8.95 16.64
CA LYS A 37 12.46 -9.01 17.76
C LYS A 37 12.73 -7.62 18.30
N SER A 38 13.08 -7.53 19.57
CA SER A 38 13.51 -6.26 20.18
C SER A 38 15.02 -6.26 20.34
N ILE A 39 15.66 -5.14 19.97
CA ILE A 39 17.09 -4.91 20.18
C ILE A 39 17.29 -3.56 20.87
N VAL A 40 18.41 -3.39 21.57
CA VAL A 40 18.75 -2.10 22.19
C VAL A 40 19.77 -1.38 21.31
N ILE A 41 19.40 -0.20 20.80
CA ILE A 41 20.28 0.68 20.04
C ILE A 41 20.39 2.01 20.78
N LYS A 42 21.62 2.38 21.16
CA LYS A 42 21.90 3.61 21.90
C LYS A 42 21.00 3.80 23.14
N GLY A 43 20.78 2.71 23.89
CA GLY A 43 19.98 2.70 25.11
C GLY A 43 18.45 2.73 24.89
N LYS A 44 17.96 2.69 23.65
CA LYS A 44 16.53 2.64 23.31
C LYS A 44 16.18 1.27 22.73
N SER A 45 15.05 0.71 23.18
CA SER A 45 14.50 -0.50 22.59
C SER A 45 13.95 -0.19 21.21
N LYS A 46 14.34 -0.97 20.19
CA LYS A 46 13.88 -0.87 18.81
C LYS A 46 13.36 -2.22 18.34
N MET A 47 12.26 -2.18 17.58
CA MET A 47 11.72 -3.37 16.91
C MET A 47 12.54 -3.68 15.66
N VAL A 48 12.91 -4.93 15.46
CA VAL A 48 13.49 -5.41 14.19
C VAL A 48 12.36 -5.92 13.33
N PRO A 49 12.11 -5.35 12.15
CA PRO A 49 11.11 -5.88 11.23
C PRO A 49 11.33 -7.37 10.92
N VAL A 50 10.26 -8.10 10.71
CA VAL A 50 10.32 -9.45 10.14
C VAL A 50 10.75 -9.33 8.69
N GLU A 51 11.54 -10.27 8.19
CA GLU A 51 12.02 -10.22 6.81
C GLU A 51 11.64 -11.49 6.06
N ASN A 52 10.96 -11.33 4.93
CA ASN A 52 10.74 -12.41 3.98
C ASN A 52 10.70 -11.86 2.55
N TYR A 53 11.11 -12.67 1.56
CA TYR A 53 11.20 -12.29 0.14
C TYR A 53 12.00 -11.00 -0.13
N GLY A 54 13.01 -10.69 0.71
CA GLY A 54 13.82 -9.48 0.59
C GLY A 54 13.10 -8.19 1.02
N VAL A 55 11.96 -8.30 1.71
CA VAL A 55 11.17 -7.19 2.22
C VAL A 55 11.16 -7.20 3.74
N LYS A 56 11.46 -6.05 4.37
CA LYS A 56 11.31 -5.83 5.80
C LYS A 56 9.86 -5.47 6.12
N ILE A 57 9.22 -6.20 7.03
CA ILE A 57 7.77 -6.14 7.26
C ILE A 57 7.48 -5.78 8.70
N LEU A 58 6.60 -4.82 8.91
CA LEU A 58 5.89 -4.62 10.17
C LEU A 58 4.39 -4.55 9.90
N SER A 59 3.64 -5.26 10.72
CA SER A 59 2.19 -5.32 10.68
C SER A 59 1.65 -5.33 12.10
N ILE A 60 0.51 -4.69 12.30
CA ILE A 60 -0.22 -4.81 13.56
C ILE A 60 -0.63 -6.26 13.84
N GLY A 61 -0.78 -7.07 12.78
CA GLY A 61 -1.08 -8.50 12.88
C GLY A 61 -0.03 -9.31 13.65
N PHE A 62 1.21 -8.83 13.77
CA PHE A 62 2.23 -9.47 14.61
C PHE A 62 1.98 -9.33 16.12
N PHE A 63 1.14 -8.40 16.53
CA PHE A 63 0.87 -8.09 17.94
C PHE A 63 -0.50 -8.57 18.40
N THR A 64 -1.28 -9.18 17.50
CA THR A 64 -2.60 -9.75 17.79
C THR A 64 -2.59 -11.25 17.52
N LYS A 65 -3.40 -12.00 18.25
CA LYS A 65 -3.63 -13.41 17.91
C LYS A 65 -4.66 -13.49 16.80
N PRO A 66 -4.53 -14.44 15.84
CA PRO A 66 -5.47 -14.56 14.72
C PRO A 66 -6.93 -14.77 15.13
N ASP A 67 -7.16 -15.40 16.27
CA ASP A 67 -8.46 -15.72 16.86
C ASP A 67 -8.96 -14.66 17.88
N GLN A 68 -8.18 -13.62 18.12
CA GLN A 68 -8.51 -12.60 19.10
C GLN A 68 -9.03 -11.31 18.41
N ALA A 69 -10.30 -11.04 18.58
CA ALA A 69 -10.87 -9.73 18.19
C ALA A 69 -10.32 -8.63 19.12
N VAL A 70 -9.44 -7.80 18.60
CA VAL A 70 -8.96 -6.61 19.30
C VAL A 70 -9.78 -5.41 18.85
N ILE A 71 -10.46 -4.75 19.80
CA ILE A 71 -11.20 -3.52 19.50
C ILE A 71 -10.19 -2.36 19.48
N TRP A 72 -9.73 -2.01 18.29
CA TRP A 72 -8.86 -0.86 18.09
C TRP A 72 -9.66 0.45 18.18
N ARG A 73 -9.34 1.27 19.17
CA ARG A 73 -9.82 2.65 19.22
C ARG A 73 -8.81 3.57 18.54
N GLY A 74 -9.26 4.62 17.86
CA GLY A 74 -8.43 5.53 17.08
C GLY A 74 -7.08 5.90 17.74
N PRO A 75 -7.05 6.38 19.01
CA PRO A 75 -5.79 6.73 19.69
C PRO A 75 -4.85 5.54 19.92
N MET A 76 -5.36 4.33 20.14
CA MET A 76 -4.55 3.12 20.29
C MET A 76 -3.93 2.72 18.96
N ALA A 77 -4.71 2.79 17.90
CA ALA A 77 -4.31 2.52 16.54
C ALA A 77 -3.18 3.46 16.09
N SER A 78 -3.37 4.76 16.26
CA SER A 78 -2.35 5.76 15.93
C SER A 78 -1.07 5.59 16.75
N LYS A 79 -1.18 5.22 18.04
CA LYS A 79 -0.02 4.94 18.89
C LYS A 79 0.76 3.72 18.39
N ALA A 80 0.08 2.62 18.05
CA ALA A 80 0.72 1.42 17.53
C ALA A 80 1.44 1.70 16.20
N LEU A 81 0.79 2.43 15.29
CA LEU A 81 1.40 2.85 14.03
C LEU A 81 2.64 3.71 14.26
N ASN A 82 2.57 4.71 15.14
CA ASN A 82 3.72 5.54 15.48
C ASN A 82 4.89 4.70 16.04
N GLN A 83 4.61 3.69 16.87
CA GLN A 83 5.64 2.79 17.33
C GLN A 83 6.27 1.97 16.21
N MET A 84 5.49 1.44 15.29
CA MET A 84 5.99 0.71 14.11
C MET A 84 6.79 1.61 13.16
N ILE A 85 6.47 2.90 13.08
CA ILE A 85 7.19 3.87 12.26
C ILE A 85 8.50 4.28 12.92
N PHE A 86 8.45 4.78 14.17
CA PHE A 86 9.56 5.47 14.81
C PHE A 86 10.40 4.59 15.72
N ASP A 87 9.82 3.54 16.31
CA ASP A 87 10.52 2.63 17.22
C ASP A 87 10.98 1.35 16.52
N ALA A 88 10.86 1.27 15.20
CA ALA A 88 11.45 0.21 14.41
C ALA A 88 12.87 0.53 13.94
N ASN A 89 13.67 -0.52 13.79
CA ASN A 89 14.97 -0.47 13.15
C ASN A 89 14.85 -0.86 11.67
N TRP A 90 14.30 0.02 10.87
CA TRP A 90 14.17 -0.20 9.43
C TRP A 90 15.53 -0.27 8.72
N GLY A 91 16.56 0.38 9.29
CA GLY A 91 17.85 0.58 8.62
C GLY A 91 17.71 1.48 7.38
N GLU A 92 18.64 1.33 6.45
CA GLU A 92 18.54 2.04 5.17
C GLU A 92 17.51 1.37 4.27
N LEU A 93 16.61 2.16 3.70
CA LEU A 93 15.60 1.75 2.73
C LEU A 93 15.65 2.67 1.51
N ASP A 94 15.43 2.09 0.32
CA ASP A 94 15.14 2.85 -0.90
C ASP A 94 13.64 3.16 -0.99
N PHE A 95 12.80 2.21 -0.53
CA PHE A 95 11.34 2.34 -0.51
C PHE A 95 10.77 1.86 0.83
N LEU A 96 9.86 2.64 1.40
CA LEU A 96 8.94 2.22 2.43
C LEU A 96 7.52 2.28 1.86
N LEU A 97 6.92 1.12 1.61
CA LEU A 97 5.52 1.03 1.21
C LEU A 97 4.66 0.99 2.47
N ILE A 98 3.53 1.68 2.42
CA ILE A 98 2.55 1.71 3.49
C ILE A 98 1.23 1.22 2.91
N ASP A 99 0.76 0.07 3.38
CA ASP A 99 -0.54 -0.48 3.03
C ASP A 99 -1.59 0.13 3.93
N LEU A 100 -2.41 1.00 3.36
CA LEU A 100 -3.40 1.79 4.09
C LEU A 100 -4.72 1.02 4.23
N PRO A 101 -5.47 1.20 5.34
CA PRO A 101 -6.81 0.66 5.44
C PRO A 101 -7.73 1.29 4.38
N PRO A 102 -8.85 0.65 4.05
CA PRO A 102 -9.83 1.24 3.14
C PRO A 102 -10.44 2.53 3.70
N GLY A 103 -10.81 3.44 2.81
CA GLY A 103 -11.46 4.70 3.16
C GLY A 103 -10.50 5.88 3.30
N THR A 104 -10.88 6.89 4.07
CA THR A 104 -10.18 8.18 4.23
C THR A 104 -10.25 8.69 5.68
N GLY A 105 -10.00 7.80 6.64
CA GLY A 105 -10.17 8.08 8.08
C GLY A 105 -8.91 8.60 8.79
N ASP A 106 -9.00 8.68 10.12
CA ASP A 106 -7.96 9.23 11.02
C ASP A 106 -6.59 8.55 10.89
N ILE A 107 -6.57 7.27 10.51
CA ILE A 107 -5.32 6.51 10.32
C ILE A 107 -4.49 7.11 9.18
N HIS A 108 -5.16 7.45 8.07
CA HIS A 108 -4.49 8.12 6.95
C HIS A 108 -3.84 9.42 7.41
N LEU A 109 -4.60 10.28 8.11
CA LEU A 109 -4.09 11.55 8.62
C LEU A 109 -2.93 11.35 9.60
N SER A 110 -3.00 10.36 10.48
CA SER A 110 -1.93 10.04 11.43
C SER A 110 -0.64 9.67 10.72
N ILE A 111 -0.70 8.89 9.65
CA ILE A 111 0.47 8.49 8.85
C ILE A 111 1.04 9.69 8.08
N LEU A 112 0.18 10.50 7.46
CA LEU A 112 0.57 11.67 6.70
C LEU A 112 1.23 12.75 7.58
N GLN A 113 0.85 12.83 8.85
CA GLN A 113 1.49 13.69 9.85
C GLN A 113 2.80 13.12 10.39
N ALA A 114 2.94 11.80 10.39
CA ALA A 114 4.11 11.11 10.93
C ALA A 114 5.27 11.02 9.93
N LEU A 115 4.97 10.91 8.63
CA LEU A 115 5.94 10.62 7.59
C LEU A 115 5.87 11.60 6.41
N PRO A 116 7.03 11.95 5.83
CA PRO A 116 7.10 12.70 4.57
C PRO A 116 6.76 11.75 3.39
N ILE A 117 5.49 11.67 3.02
CA ILE A 117 5.02 10.76 1.97
C ILE A 117 5.41 11.30 0.59
N THR A 118 6.14 10.50 -0.16
CA THR A 118 6.62 10.85 -1.50
C THR A 118 5.48 10.89 -2.53
N GLY A 119 4.52 9.98 -2.41
CA GLY A 119 3.35 9.94 -3.29
C GLY A 119 2.45 8.75 -2.97
N SER A 120 1.28 8.72 -3.57
CA SER A 120 0.28 7.68 -3.39
C SER A 120 0.04 6.89 -4.68
N VAL A 121 -0.20 5.59 -4.54
CA VAL A 121 -0.67 4.70 -5.61
C VAL A 121 -2.07 4.25 -5.24
N ILE A 122 -3.02 4.42 -6.15
CA ILE A 122 -4.41 4.02 -5.96
C ILE A 122 -4.65 2.69 -6.67
N VAL A 123 -5.19 1.72 -5.98
CA VAL A 123 -5.57 0.42 -6.55
C VAL A 123 -7.08 0.30 -6.54
N SER A 124 -7.68 0.00 -7.69
CA SER A 124 -9.13 -0.18 -7.82
C SER A 124 -9.46 -1.32 -8.79
N THR A 125 -10.67 -1.84 -8.68
CA THR A 125 -11.26 -2.70 -9.72
C THR A 125 -12.07 -1.85 -10.70
N PRO A 126 -12.44 -2.36 -11.91
CA PRO A 126 -13.10 -1.55 -12.94
C PRO A 126 -14.55 -1.15 -12.63
N GLN A 127 -15.19 -1.72 -11.60
CA GLN A 127 -16.61 -1.48 -11.32
C GLN A 127 -16.87 -0.11 -10.67
N ASN A 128 -17.97 0.53 -11.01
CA ASN A 128 -18.32 1.88 -10.60
C ASN A 128 -18.29 2.09 -9.08
N VAL A 129 -18.68 1.09 -8.28
CA VAL A 129 -18.66 1.19 -6.81
C VAL A 129 -17.24 1.37 -6.29
N ALA A 130 -16.29 0.54 -6.78
CA ALA A 130 -14.87 0.66 -6.41
C ALA A 130 -14.24 1.96 -6.93
N LEU A 131 -14.60 2.37 -8.16
CA LEU A 131 -14.13 3.63 -8.75
C LEU A 131 -14.59 4.86 -7.97
N ALA A 132 -15.80 4.81 -7.39
CA ALA A 132 -16.28 5.90 -6.54
C ALA A 132 -15.40 6.09 -5.29
N ASP A 133 -14.94 5.01 -4.67
CA ASP A 133 -14.04 5.08 -3.52
C ASP A 133 -12.61 5.46 -3.94
N ALA A 134 -12.10 4.92 -5.06
CA ALA A 134 -10.82 5.33 -5.64
C ALA A 134 -10.78 6.84 -5.93
N LYS A 135 -11.88 7.40 -6.46
CA LYS A 135 -12.02 8.85 -6.70
C LYS A 135 -11.93 9.66 -5.41
N LYS A 136 -12.55 9.19 -4.31
CA LYS A 136 -12.43 9.84 -2.99
C LYS A 136 -10.98 9.80 -2.48
N GLY A 137 -10.28 8.66 -2.64
CA GLY A 137 -8.87 8.52 -2.29
C GLY A 137 -7.99 9.52 -3.03
N VAL A 138 -8.14 9.63 -4.35
CA VAL A 138 -7.42 10.64 -5.15
C VAL A 138 -7.75 12.06 -4.68
N ALA A 139 -9.04 12.35 -4.44
CA ALA A 139 -9.46 13.67 -3.96
C ALA A 139 -8.87 14.02 -2.59
N MET A 140 -8.77 13.05 -1.68
CA MET A 140 -8.12 13.24 -0.38
C MET A 140 -6.66 13.66 -0.54
N PHE A 141 -5.88 12.93 -1.34
CA PHE A 141 -4.46 13.26 -1.54
C PHE A 141 -4.23 14.58 -2.27
N LYS A 142 -5.18 15.01 -3.11
CA LYS A 142 -5.12 16.29 -3.83
C LYS A 142 -5.64 17.49 -3.03
N GLN A 143 -6.17 17.32 -1.81
CA GLN A 143 -6.59 18.45 -0.98
C GLN A 143 -5.40 19.37 -0.67
N ASP A 144 -5.60 20.69 -0.71
CA ASP A 144 -4.55 21.70 -0.51
C ASP A 144 -3.75 21.51 0.79
N LEU A 145 -4.42 21.07 1.87
CA LEU A 145 -3.80 20.80 3.17
C LEU A 145 -2.96 19.51 3.19
N ILE A 146 -3.20 18.59 2.28
CA ILE A 146 -2.52 17.29 2.18
C ILE A 146 -1.48 17.34 1.06
N ASN A 147 -1.89 17.72 -0.13
CA ASN A 147 -1.08 17.97 -1.32
C ASN A 147 -0.01 16.88 -1.60
N ILE A 148 -0.43 15.62 -1.53
CA ILE A 148 0.44 14.47 -1.84
C ILE A 148 0.24 14.08 -3.30
N PRO A 149 1.31 14.00 -4.10
CA PRO A 149 1.23 13.56 -5.49
C PRO A 149 0.61 12.17 -5.62
N VAL A 150 -0.36 12.02 -6.53
CA VAL A 150 -0.87 10.71 -6.93
C VAL A 150 0.01 10.21 -8.07
N LEU A 151 0.86 9.23 -7.78
CA LEU A 151 1.79 8.61 -8.73
C LEU A 151 1.05 7.83 -9.81
N GLY A 152 -0.17 7.38 -9.53
CA GLY A 152 -1.05 6.81 -10.52
C GLY A 152 -2.05 5.80 -9.97
N ILE A 153 -2.81 5.22 -10.91
CA ILE A 153 -3.86 4.23 -10.63
C ILE A 153 -3.50 2.89 -11.25
N ILE A 154 -3.69 1.80 -10.49
CA ILE A 154 -3.58 0.42 -10.94
C ILE A 154 -5.00 -0.15 -11.03
N GLU A 155 -5.34 -0.80 -12.16
CA GLU A 155 -6.59 -1.53 -12.30
C GLU A 155 -6.37 -3.00 -11.94
N ASN A 156 -6.90 -3.43 -10.81
CA ASN A 156 -6.85 -4.82 -10.37
C ASN A 156 -8.10 -5.58 -10.86
N MET A 157 -7.96 -6.90 -11.06
CA MET A 157 -9.05 -7.78 -11.57
C MET A 157 -9.64 -7.26 -12.89
N SER A 158 -8.79 -6.72 -13.77
CA SER A 158 -9.20 -6.02 -14.98
C SER A 158 -9.90 -6.91 -16.00
N TYR A 159 -9.45 -8.13 -16.15
CA TYR A 159 -10.06 -9.15 -17.05
C TYR A 159 -9.68 -10.56 -16.58
N PHE A 160 -10.48 -11.51 -17.00
CA PHE A 160 -10.23 -12.94 -16.87
C PHE A 160 -9.95 -13.57 -18.23
N THR A 161 -8.97 -14.46 -18.32
CA THR A 161 -8.70 -15.27 -19.51
C THR A 161 -8.73 -16.73 -19.13
N PRO A 162 -9.70 -17.53 -19.65
CA PRO A 162 -9.75 -18.98 -19.44
C PRO A 162 -8.54 -19.67 -20.08
N GLU A 163 -8.05 -20.73 -19.45
CA GLU A 163 -6.92 -21.51 -19.97
C GLU A 163 -7.23 -22.13 -21.33
N GLU A 164 -8.50 -22.58 -21.54
CA GLU A 164 -8.96 -23.19 -22.77
C GLU A 164 -9.10 -22.17 -23.92
N LEU A 165 -9.21 -20.88 -23.57
CA LEU A 165 -9.39 -19.78 -24.53
C LEU A 165 -8.39 -18.64 -24.26
N PRO A 166 -7.09 -18.87 -24.41
CA PRO A 166 -6.05 -17.94 -23.96
C PRO A 166 -6.02 -16.60 -24.72
N LYS A 167 -6.74 -16.50 -25.84
CA LYS A 167 -6.89 -15.24 -26.61
C LYS A 167 -8.11 -14.43 -26.21
N ASN A 168 -9.03 -14.99 -25.42
CA ASN A 168 -10.28 -14.35 -25.05
C ASN A 168 -10.13 -13.64 -23.69
N LYS A 169 -10.60 -12.40 -23.60
CA LYS A 169 -10.65 -11.63 -22.37
C LYS A 169 -12.10 -11.38 -21.98
N TYR A 170 -12.44 -11.74 -20.75
CA TYR A 170 -13.76 -11.52 -20.16
C TYR A 170 -13.65 -10.44 -19.08
N TYR A 171 -14.44 -9.40 -19.20
CA TYR A 171 -14.41 -8.23 -18.31
C TYR A 171 -15.50 -8.34 -17.25
N LEU A 172 -15.29 -9.20 -16.26
CA LEU A 172 -16.30 -9.56 -15.25
C LEU A 172 -16.74 -8.36 -14.39
N PHE A 173 -15.82 -7.43 -14.14
CA PHE A 173 -16.07 -6.23 -13.32
C PHE A 173 -16.18 -4.93 -14.13
N GLY A 174 -16.30 -5.04 -15.46
CA GLY A 174 -16.26 -3.89 -16.36
C GLY A 174 -14.92 -3.76 -17.08
N LYS A 175 -14.85 -2.88 -18.06
CA LYS A 175 -13.68 -2.70 -18.93
C LYS A 175 -13.10 -1.31 -18.80
N ASP A 176 -11.81 -1.22 -18.59
CA ASP A 176 -11.02 0.02 -18.59
C ASP A 176 -11.52 1.09 -17.56
N GLY A 177 -12.24 0.66 -16.50
CA GLY A 177 -12.85 1.61 -15.55
C GLY A 177 -11.83 2.49 -14.83
N ALA A 178 -10.80 1.88 -14.23
CA ALA A 178 -9.76 2.63 -13.53
C ALA A 178 -8.82 3.37 -14.51
N LYS A 179 -8.64 2.84 -15.72
CA LYS A 179 -7.90 3.53 -16.78
C LYS A 179 -8.62 4.82 -17.21
N ASN A 180 -9.93 4.77 -17.42
CA ASN A 180 -10.73 5.95 -17.76
C ASN A 180 -10.73 6.95 -16.61
N LEU A 181 -10.87 6.46 -15.35
CA LEU A 181 -10.78 7.30 -14.17
C LEU A 181 -9.43 8.03 -14.08
N ALA A 182 -8.33 7.36 -14.43
CA ALA A 182 -7.00 7.99 -14.45
C ALA A 182 -6.94 9.16 -15.44
N VAL A 183 -7.54 9.00 -16.63
CA VAL A 183 -7.65 10.07 -17.64
C VAL A 183 -8.50 11.22 -17.10
N ASP A 184 -9.69 10.94 -16.55
CA ASP A 184 -10.61 11.95 -16.03
C ASP A 184 -9.99 12.77 -14.88
N LEU A 185 -9.17 12.12 -14.04
CA LEU A 185 -8.50 12.76 -12.91
C LEU A 185 -7.12 13.34 -13.24
N GLN A 186 -6.68 13.18 -14.50
CA GLN A 186 -5.35 13.62 -14.96
C GLN A 186 -4.20 13.07 -14.09
N VAL A 187 -4.25 11.76 -13.81
CA VAL A 187 -3.20 11.03 -13.11
C VAL A 187 -2.69 9.88 -13.98
N PRO A 188 -1.43 9.42 -13.78
CA PRO A 188 -0.90 8.31 -14.56
C PRO A 188 -1.72 7.03 -14.40
N PHE A 189 -1.84 6.25 -15.47
CA PHE A 189 -2.31 4.86 -15.41
C PHE A 189 -1.09 3.94 -15.36
N LEU A 190 -0.93 3.21 -14.26
CA LEU A 190 0.28 2.41 -14.01
C LEU A 190 0.22 1.01 -14.62
N GLY A 191 -0.97 0.51 -14.91
CA GLY A 191 -1.17 -0.78 -15.53
C GLY A 191 -2.39 -1.53 -14.99
N CYS A 192 -2.60 -2.72 -15.53
CA CYS A 192 -3.72 -3.59 -15.14
C CYS A 192 -3.23 -4.97 -14.70
N ILE A 193 -3.91 -5.55 -13.73
CA ILE A 193 -3.67 -6.88 -13.19
C ILE A 193 -4.87 -7.75 -13.56
N PRO A 194 -4.69 -8.84 -14.33
CA PRO A 194 -5.76 -9.75 -14.64
C PRO A 194 -6.25 -10.51 -13.40
N LEU A 195 -7.49 -10.95 -13.44
CA LEU A 195 -8.05 -11.90 -12.48
C LEU A 195 -7.52 -13.29 -12.81
N VAL A 196 -6.64 -13.83 -11.99
CA VAL A 196 -6.00 -15.13 -12.19
C VAL A 196 -6.07 -15.93 -10.88
N GLN A 197 -6.46 -17.20 -10.98
CA GLN A 197 -6.58 -18.10 -9.83
C GLN A 197 -5.27 -18.21 -9.04
N SER A 198 -4.13 -18.28 -9.74
CA SER A 198 -2.81 -18.39 -9.11
C SER A 198 -2.45 -17.17 -8.23
N VAL A 199 -3.03 -15.99 -8.49
CA VAL A 199 -2.83 -14.80 -7.62
C VAL A 199 -3.50 -15.01 -6.26
N ARG A 200 -4.74 -15.54 -6.26
CA ARG A 200 -5.46 -15.87 -5.03
C ARG A 200 -4.72 -16.96 -4.26
N GLU A 201 -4.41 -18.07 -4.93
CA GLU A 201 -3.70 -19.19 -4.29
C GLU A 201 -2.35 -18.77 -3.70
N ALA A 202 -1.59 -17.98 -4.45
CA ALA A 202 -0.33 -17.46 -3.97
C ALA A 202 -0.49 -16.56 -2.72
N GLY A 203 -1.55 -15.74 -2.68
CA GLY A 203 -1.90 -14.95 -1.50
C GLY A 203 -2.28 -15.81 -0.29
N ASP A 204 -3.09 -16.84 -0.50
CA ASP A 204 -3.54 -17.77 0.54
C ASP A 204 -2.38 -18.60 1.13
N PHE A 205 -1.40 -18.97 0.29
CA PHE A 205 -0.21 -19.73 0.70
C PHE A 205 0.99 -18.89 1.11
N GLY A 206 0.85 -17.57 1.12
CA GLY A 206 1.93 -16.65 1.48
C GLY A 206 3.12 -16.67 0.51
N ARG A 207 2.88 -17.00 -0.77
CA ARG A 207 3.89 -17.07 -1.83
C ARG A 207 3.61 -16.03 -2.92
N PRO A 208 4.03 -14.78 -2.77
CA PRO A 208 3.69 -13.71 -3.70
C PRO A 208 3.94 -14.07 -5.16
N VAL A 209 2.96 -13.84 -6.05
CA VAL A 209 3.10 -14.17 -7.49
C VAL A 209 4.22 -13.39 -8.17
N ALA A 210 4.65 -12.28 -7.58
CA ALA A 210 5.85 -11.56 -8.03
C ALA A 210 7.14 -12.40 -7.94
N MET A 211 7.15 -13.48 -7.14
CA MET A 211 8.27 -14.44 -7.07
C MET A 211 8.29 -15.42 -8.25
N GLN A 212 7.16 -15.60 -8.94
CA GLN A 212 7.11 -16.46 -10.12
C GLN A 212 7.92 -15.83 -11.26
N GLU A 213 8.49 -16.68 -12.12
CA GLU A 213 9.26 -16.26 -13.29
C GLU A 213 8.46 -16.53 -14.56
N ASP A 214 8.58 -15.64 -15.53
CA ASP A 214 8.04 -15.77 -16.89
C ASP A 214 6.54 -16.06 -17.02
N THR A 215 5.76 -15.71 -15.99
CA THR A 215 4.29 -15.75 -16.07
C THR A 215 3.74 -14.41 -16.57
N ILE A 216 2.54 -14.45 -17.15
CA ILE A 216 1.83 -13.22 -17.58
C ILE A 216 1.71 -12.25 -16.40
N ILE A 217 1.32 -12.77 -15.24
CA ILE A 217 1.08 -11.95 -14.05
C ILE A 217 2.38 -11.35 -13.49
N SER A 218 3.47 -12.13 -13.41
CA SER A 218 4.75 -11.60 -12.92
C SER A 218 5.32 -10.53 -13.86
N ASN A 219 5.11 -10.68 -15.17
CA ASN A 219 5.52 -9.69 -16.16
C ASN A 219 4.68 -8.39 -16.06
N GLU A 220 3.36 -8.49 -15.85
CA GLU A 220 2.52 -7.30 -15.64
C GLU A 220 2.86 -6.59 -14.32
N LEU A 221 3.10 -7.32 -13.23
CA LEU A 221 3.57 -6.75 -11.97
C LEU A 221 4.92 -6.06 -12.11
N LYS A 222 5.84 -6.64 -12.87
CA LYS A 222 7.15 -6.02 -13.18
C LYS A 222 6.98 -4.70 -13.92
N LYS A 223 6.13 -4.65 -14.94
CA LYS A 223 5.84 -3.41 -15.69
C LYS A 223 5.21 -2.34 -14.79
N ILE A 224 4.21 -2.72 -13.99
CA ILE A 224 3.58 -1.81 -13.02
C ILE A 224 4.63 -1.25 -12.06
N THR A 225 5.50 -2.11 -11.53
CA THR A 225 6.57 -1.69 -10.62
C THR A 225 7.53 -0.71 -11.28
N GLN A 226 7.93 -0.97 -12.54
CA GLN A 226 8.76 -0.06 -13.33
C GLN A 226 8.08 1.29 -13.55
N ASN A 227 6.78 1.30 -13.82
CA ASN A 227 6.00 2.53 -13.96
C ASN A 227 5.94 3.31 -12.63
N VAL A 228 5.72 2.63 -11.49
CA VAL A 228 5.77 3.25 -10.17
C VAL A 228 7.14 3.90 -9.92
N VAL A 229 8.24 3.17 -10.16
CA VAL A 229 9.61 3.71 -10.00
C VAL A 229 9.82 4.93 -10.90
N SER A 230 9.36 4.86 -12.15
CA SER A 230 9.48 5.97 -13.10
C SER A 230 8.73 7.22 -12.64
N GLU A 231 7.51 7.06 -12.10
CA GLU A 231 6.74 8.19 -11.57
C GLU A 231 7.35 8.75 -10.27
N VAL A 232 7.97 7.90 -9.41
CA VAL A 232 8.74 8.38 -8.24
C VAL A 232 9.95 9.20 -8.69
N ILE A 233 10.71 8.73 -9.68
CA ILE A 233 11.87 9.46 -10.21
C ILE A 233 11.44 10.80 -10.79
N LYS A 234 10.37 10.82 -11.59
CA LYS A 234 9.81 12.05 -12.16
C LYS A 234 9.36 13.02 -11.08
N ARG A 235 8.61 12.54 -10.09
CA ARG A 235 8.17 13.32 -8.94
C ARG A 235 9.36 13.95 -8.21
N ASN A 236 10.39 13.17 -7.91
CA ASN A 236 11.57 13.65 -7.18
C ASN A 236 12.41 14.67 -7.98
N LYS A 237 12.33 14.60 -9.32
CA LYS A 237 12.95 15.61 -10.19
C LYS A 237 12.15 16.91 -10.28
N ASP A 238 10.81 16.80 -10.32
CA ASP A 238 9.93 17.93 -10.66
C ASP A 238 9.41 18.65 -9.40
N LEU A 239 9.45 18.03 -8.22
CA LEU A 239 8.93 18.56 -6.97
C LEU A 239 10.00 18.57 -5.87
N PRO A 240 9.89 19.47 -4.88
CA PRO A 240 10.77 19.50 -3.72
C PRO A 240 10.67 18.22 -2.89
N ASP A 241 11.60 18.05 -1.95
CA ASP A 241 11.56 16.96 -0.99
C ASP A 241 10.22 16.93 -0.24
N SER A 242 9.75 15.73 0.05
CA SER A 242 8.49 15.56 0.77
C SER A 242 8.64 16.00 2.22
N GLU A 243 7.63 16.65 2.75
CA GLU A 243 7.53 17.00 4.16
C GLU A 243 6.31 16.34 4.79
N ALA A 244 6.41 16.01 6.10
CA ALA A 244 5.26 15.56 6.87
C ALA A 244 4.24 16.70 7.01
N ILE A 245 2.95 16.38 6.90
CA ILE A 245 1.88 17.39 6.92
C ILE A 245 1.77 18.01 8.30
N LYS A 246 1.79 19.34 8.37
CA LYS A 246 1.52 20.10 9.59
C LYS A 246 0.05 20.51 9.59
N MET A 247 -0.82 19.73 10.24
CA MET A 247 -2.17 20.22 10.51
C MET A 247 -2.14 21.16 11.72
N THR A 248 -2.37 22.42 11.49
CA THR A 248 -2.81 23.33 12.54
C THR A 248 -4.22 22.88 12.97
N THR A 249 -4.36 22.42 14.20
CA THR A 249 -5.69 22.24 14.81
C THR A 249 -6.40 23.57 14.69
N MET A 250 -7.46 23.63 13.88
CA MET A 250 -8.38 24.75 13.94
C MET A 250 -8.99 24.76 15.33
N ALA A 251 -8.47 25.62 16.18
CA ALA A 251 -9.13 25.99 17.42
C ALA A 251 -10.44 26.71 17.06
N GLY A 252 -11.56 26.16 17.49
CA GLY A 252 -12.80 26.92 17.62
C GLY A 252 -13.88 26.65 16.59
N CYS A 253 -14.62 25.55 16.74
CA CYS A 253 -16.08 25.67 16.65
C CYS A 253 -16.53 26.39 17.92
N SER A 254 -16.57 27.71 17.90
CA SER A 254 -17.38 28.48 18.85
C SER A 254 -18.86 28.12 18.58
N ALA A 255 -19.44 27.41 19.50
CA ALA A 255 -20.89 27.24 19.56
C ALA A 255 -21.52 28.65 19.50
N VAL A 256 -22.29 28.90 18.46
CA VAL A 256 -23.22 30.01 18.40
C VAL A 256 -24.45 29.55 19.20
N ASN A 257 -24.71 30.28 20.27
CA ASN A 257 -25.94 30.19 21.10
C ASN A 257 -27.19 30.39 20.26
#